data_ca10ff9b274b420bf4b79d43d4b49ff1
#
_entry.id   ca10ff9b274b420bf4b79d43d4b49ff1
#
_cell.length_a   1.000
_cell.length_b   1.000
_cell.length_c   1.000
_cell.angle_alpha   90.00
_cell.angle_beta   90.00
_cell.angle_gamma   90.00
#
_symmetry.space_group_name_H-M   'P 1'
#
loop_
_entity.id
_entity.type
_entity.pdbx_description
1 polymer ?
#
loop_
_entity_poly.entity_id
_entity_poly.type
_entity_poly.pdbx_seq_one_letter_code
_entity_poly.pdbx_strand_id
1 'polypeptide(L)'
;MTSRELMTLSSAQAALRPAAMKVDYRPVDDASDLIPRVIELMNRNALRIPPYPAAAVRLRRVIARGDYGVGELERIAGEDQSLAATLLRYANSAVYRRVTPTTTLGAAIMRIGASEVARISLALSVGGFAVENGSLAAVRHRAWRQSLVAALCCRALAYWRQTDAEEAYVCGLLHDFGRVVAVAGFEDILGRTHDKRVLSESCWADAAEQVHTKIGLLTAQRWNLSPLLCAVIANHHAPERSGSHRVMVDIVAAADKLVDALEKEPHPTTSGLMKAAPLRADEAEYMVTILSTVAASVSAIDETTEAPAVDPNPAITQVSRPPTALAPPHKPVELNVGLLRSSGNVPCRGTYLSRDGIAFVGKVKIRENSMIRLAVETPKQSLDVWAVVARCEPEGDDSRIEARLFAVAPELQAAWSRLFASVA
;
A
#
# COMPACT_ATOMS: atom_id res chain seq x y z
N MET A 1 -35.09 -69.87 -19.53
CA MET A 1 -33.75 -69.36 -19.18
C MET A 1 -33.15 -70.34 -18.17
N THR A 2 -32.12 -71.05 -18.58
CA THR A 2 -31.48 -72.09 -17.80
C THR A 2 -30.41 -71.50 -16.90
N SER A 3 -30.15 -72.13 -15.75
CA SER A 3 -29.14 -71.71 -14.76
C SER A 3 -27.74 -71.49 -15.33
N ARG A 4 -27.50 -71.89 -16.60
CA ARG A 4 -26.24 -71.66 -17.30
C ARG A 4 -26.10 -70.26 -17.93
N GLU A 5 -27.22 -69.61 -18.29
CA GLU A 5 -27.25 -68.28 -18.84
C GLU A 5 -27.09 -67.19 -17.76
N LEU A 6 -27.49 -67.48 -16.54
CA LEU A 6 -27.28 -66.61 -15.39
C LEU A 6 -25.81 -66.57 -14.88
N MET A 7 -25.07 -67.62 -15.09
CA MET A 7 -23.64 -67.67 -14.71
C MET A 7 -22.72 -66.92 -15.72
N THR A 8 -23.11 -66.83 -16.99
CA THR A 8 -22.33 -66.10 -18.01
C THR A 8 -22.52 -64.61 -17.95
N LEU A 9 -23.66 -64.10 -17.43
CA LEU A 9 -23.86 -62.68 -17.20
C LEU A 9 -23.15 -62.15 -15.98
N SER A 10 -22.97 -63.02 -14.95
CA SER A 10 -22.21 -62.62 -13.75
C SER A 10 -20.68 -62.49 -14.01
N SER A 11 -20.14 -63.31 -14.87
CA SER A 11 -18.71 -63.28 -15.24
C SER A 11 -18.34 -62.11 -16.16
N ALA A 12 -19.29 -61.67 -17.04
CA ALA A 12 -19.10 -60.51 -17.90
C ALA A 12 -19.19 -59.16 -17.14
N GLN A 13 -20.00 -59.10 -16.07
CA GLN A 13 -20.07 -57.92 -15.21
C GLN A 13 -18.88 -57.77 -14.25
N ALA A 14 -18.18 -58.85 -13.94
CA ALA A 14 -16.97 -58.81 -13.13
C ALA A 14 -15.74 -58.28 -13.91
N ALA A 15 -15.76 -58.40 -15.23
CA ALA A 15 -14.67 -57.92 -16.11
C ALA A 15 -14.72 -56.42 -16.45
N LEU A 16 -15.81 -55.72 -16.11
CA LEU A 16 -16.01 -54.29 -16.33
C LEU A 16 -15.85 -53.39 -15.11
N ARG A 17 -15.29 -53.90 -14.02
CA ARG A 17 -14.80 -53.06 -12.96
C ARG A 17 -13.53 -52.36 -13.45
N PRO A 18 -13.52 -51.01 -13.62
CA PRO A 18 -12.27 -50.32 -13.88
C PRO A 18 -11.34 -50.68 -12.69
N ALA A 19 -10.14 -51.16 -13.06
CA ALA A 19 -9.08 -51.36 -12.08
C ALA A 19 -9.02 -50.09 -11.25
N ALA A 20 -9.26 -50.21 -9.93
CA ALA A 20 -9.07 -49.11 -9.01
C ALA A 20 -7.58 -48.76 -9.16
N MET A 21 -7.34 -47.65 -9.88
CA MET A 21 -6.02 -47.05 -9.97
C MET A 21 -5.65 -46.76 -8.53
N LYS A 22 -4.75 -47.58 -7.97
CA LYS A 22 -4.10 -47.28 -6.71
C LYS A 22 -3.41 -45.96 -6.96
N VAL A 23 -4.08 -44.87 -6.59
CA VAL A 23 -3.42 -43.58 -6.43
C VAL A 23 -2.46 -43.83 -5.27
N ASP A 24 -1.19 -43.91 -5.61
CA ASP A 24 -0.10 -43.99 -4.66
C ASP A 24 -0.16 -42.68 -3.86
N TYR A 25 -0.81 -42.71 -2.72
CA TYR A 25 -0.98 -41.55 -1.83
C TYR A 25 0.39 -41.33 -1.17
N ARG A 26 1.31 -40.70 -1.90
CA ARG A 26 2.46 -40.08 -1.29
C ARG A 26 1.91 -38.91 -0.47
N PRO A 27 2.17 -38.81 0.83
CA PRO A 27 1.87 -37.59 1.53
C PRO A 27 2.58 -36.46 0.81
N VAL A 28 1.83 -35.53 0.28
CA VAL A 28 2.37 -34.34 -0.39
C VAL A 28 2.66 -33.38 0.75
N ASP A 29 3.94 -33.28 1.11
CA ASP A 29 4.40 -32.46 2.24
C ASP A 29 4.44 -30.96 1.88
N ASP A 30 4.16 -30.61 0.63
CA ASP A 30 4.14 -29.24 0.14
C ASP A 30 3.07 -29.00 -0.97
N ALA A 31 3.02 -27.81 -1.53
CA ALA A 31 2.08 -27.42 -2.59
C ALA A 31 2.77 -27.29 -3.97
N SER A 32 4.00 -27.71 -4.13
CA SER A 32 4.81 -27.51 -5.34
C SER A 32 4.23 -28.20 -6.58
N ASP A 33 3.50 -29.29 -6.42
CA ASP A 33 2.79 -30.01 -7.49
C ASP A 33 1.65 -29.19 -8.12
N LEU A 34 1.14 -28.19 -7.41
CA LEU A 34 0.09 -27.29 -7.91
C LEU A 34 0.64 -26.14 -8.77
N ILE A 35 1.92 -25.81 -8.64
CA ILE A 35 2.57 -24.73 -9.34
C ILE A 35 2.41 -24.80 -10.87
N PRO A 36 2.73 -25.95 -11.55
CA PRO A 36 2.55 -26.07 -12.98
C PRO A 36 1.10 -25.90 -13.40
N ARG A 37 0.16 -26.38 -12.59
CA ARG A 37 -1.28 -26.29 -12.86
C ARG A 37 -1.80 -24.86 -12.79
N VAL A 38 -1.38 -24.08 -11.78
CA VAL A 38 -1.74 -22.65 -11.68
C VAL A 38 -1.19 -21.87 -12.87
N ILE A 39 0.05 -22.12 -13.27
CA ILE A 39 0.64 -21.51 -14.48
C ILE A 39 -0.15 -21.89 -15.74
N GLU A 40 -0.55 -23.13 -15.87
CA GLU A 40 -1.36 -23.60 -17.00
C GLU A 40 -2.73 -22.92 -17.03
N LEU A 41 -3.44 -22.87 -15.89
CA LEU A 41 -4.72 -22.16 -15.78
C LEU A 41 -4.57 -20.68 -16.12
N MET A 42 -3.48 -20.06 -15.68
CA MET A 42 -3.16 -18.69 -16.00
C MET A 42 -2.97 -18.48 -17.49
N ASN A 43 -2.18 -19.31 -18.16
CA ASN A 43 -1.93 -19.22 -19.60
C ASN A 43 -3.20 -19.46 -20.44
N ARG A 44 -4.10 -20.33 -20.00
CA ARG A 44 -5.38 -20.62 -20.66
C ARG A 44 -6.49 -19.62 -20.37
N ASN A 45 -6.22 -18.56 -19.63
CA ASN A 45 -7.24 -17.62 -19.13
C ASN A 45 -8.34 -18.28 -18.28
N ALA A 46 -8.05 -19.41 -17.66
CA ALA A 46 -9.00 -20.20 -16.88
C ALA A 46 -8.91 -19.90 -15.37
N LEU A 47 -7.92 -19.10 -14.95
CA LEU A 47 -7.80 -18.61 -13.58
C LEU A 47 -8.58 -17.32 -13.41
N ARG A 48 -9.41 -17.24 -12.37
CA ARG A 48 -10.11 -16.00 -11.98
C ARG A 48 -9.10 -14.97 -11.48
N ILE A 49 -9.02 -13.86 -12.18
CA ILE A 49 -8.25 -12.69 -11.78
C ILE A 49 -9.27 -11.57 -11.57
N PRO A 50 -9.17 -10.79 -10.45
CA PRO A 50 -10.06 -9.66 -10.25
C PRO A 50 -9.85 -8.61 -11.36
N PRO A 51 -10.87 -7.82 -11.71
CA PRO A 51 -10.69 -6.69 -12.62
C PRO A 51 -9.76 -5.64 -11.99
N TYR A 52 -8.99 -4.94 -12.82
CA TYR A 52 -8.20 -3.81 -12.33
C TYR A 52 -9.14 -2.70 -11.79
N PRO A 53 -8.83 -2.08 -10.65
CA PRO A 53 -9.74 -1.19 -9.93
C PRO A 53 -10.09 0.09 -10.70
N ALA A 54 -11.21 0.14 -11.38
CA ALA A 54 -11.60 1.26 -12.24
C ALA A 54 -11.75 2.58 -11.48
N ALA A 55 -12.34 2.57 -10.29
CA ALA A 55 -12.51 3.77 -9.46
C ALA A 55 -11.17 4.37 -9.03
N ALA A 56 -10.22 3.53 -8.56
CA ALA A 56 -8.88 3.97 -8.18
C ALA A 56 -8.10 4.56 -9.36
N VAL A 57 -8.21 3.95 -10.55
CA VAL A 57 -7.60 4.48 -11.78
C VAL A 57 -8.17 5.83 -12.16
N ARG A 58 -9.50 5.99 -12.07
CA ARG A 58 -10.17 7.27 -12.40
C ARG A 58 -9.77 8.35 -11.40
N LEU A 59 -9.74 8.07 -10.11
CA LEU A 59 -9.28 9.00 -9.08
C LEU A 59 -7.85 9.47 -9.37
N ARG A 60 -6.93 8.55 -9.62
CA ARG A 60 -5.54 8.90 -9.95
C ARG A 60 -5.44 9.77 -11.21
N ARG A 61 -6.19 9.45 -12.27
CA ARG A 61 -6.20 10.23 -13.52
C ARG A 61 -6.71 11.65 -13.28
N VAL A 62 -7.78 11.81 -12.52
CA VAL A 62 -8.36 13.12 -12.18
C VAL A 62 -7.38 13.94 -11.35
N ILE A 63 -6.75 13.33 -10.34
CA ILE A 63 -5.76 14.01 -9.50
C ILE A 63 -4.52 14.43 -10.29
N ALA A 64 -4.05 13.58 -11.22
CA ALA A 64 -2.89 13.88 -12.06
C ALA A 64 -3.13 15.08 -13.03
N ARG A 65 -4.38 15.37 -13.39
CA ARG A 65 -4.70 16.57 -14.19
C ARG A 65 -4.49 17.87 -13.41
N GLY A 66 -4.62 17.84 -12.07
CA GLY A 66 -4.43 19.01 -11.21
C GLY A 66 -5.59 20.00 -11.14
N ASP A 67 -6.59 19.87 -12.02
CA ASP A 67 -7.74 20.77 -12.15
C ASP A 67 -9.06 20.16 -11.61
N TYR A 68 -9.01 19.54 -10.46
CA TYR A 68 -10.15 18.83 -9.87
C TYR A 68 -10.74 19.55 -8.66
N GLY A 69 -12.05 19.38 -8.48
CA GLY A 69 -12.76 19.78 -7.25
C GLY A 69 -13.08 18.57 -6.37
N VAL A 70 -13.31 18.81 -5.07
CA VAL A 70 -13.71 17.77 -4.13
C VAL A 70 -14.95 17.02 -4.61
N GLY A 71 -15.93 17.72 -5.20
CA GLY A 71 -17.16 17.12 -5.73
C GLY A 71 -16.94 16.12 -6.86
N GLU A 72 -15.88 16.28 -7.68
CA GLU A 72 -15.54 15.30 -8.71
C GLU A 72 -14.99 14.01 -8.08
N LEU A 73 -14.11 14.13 -7.08
CA LEU A 73 -13.59 12.99 -6.33
C LEU A 73 -14.69 12.27 -5.55
N GLU A 74 -15.59 13.04 -4.92
CA GLU A 74 -16.75 12.52 -4.18
C GLU A 74 -17.68 11.72 -5.10
N ARG A 75 -17.97 12.21 -6.31
CA ARG A 75 -18.77 11.49 -7.29
C ARG A 75 -18.12 10.17 -7.71
N ILE A 76 -16.81 10.18 -8.01
CA ILE A 76 -16.09 8.96 -8.42
C ILE A 76 -16.04 7.92 -7.28
N ALA A 77 -15.70 8.37 -6.08
CA ALA A 77 -15.63 7.49 -4.91
C ALA A 77 -17.01 7.00 -4.46
N GLY A 78 -18.05 7.81 -4.64
CA GLY A 78 -19.44 7.50 -4.29
C GLY A 78 -20.12 6.51 -5.24
N GLU A 79 -19.58 6.26 -6.42
CA GLU A 79 -20.08 5.21 -7.33
C GLU A 79 -19.86 3.79 -6.76
N ASP A 80 -18.89 3.66 -5.84
CA ASP A 80 -18.62 2.44 -5.08
C ASP A 80 -18.95 2.65 -3.61
N GLN A 81 -20.07 2.07 -3.17
CA GLN A 81 -20.57 2.21 -1.79
C GLN A 81 -19.57 1.67 -0.76
N SER A 82 -18.89 0.57 -1.07
CA SER A 82 -17.87 -0.03 -0.20
C SER A 82 -16.68 0.92 -0.03
N LEU A 83 -16.20 1.51 -1.12
CA LEU A 83 -15.15 2.52 -1.09
C LEU A 83 -15.57 3.75 -0.29
N ALA A 84 -16.76 4.28 -0.52
CA ALA A 84 -17.28 5.46 0.20
C ALA A 84 -17.34 5.21 1.72
N ALA A 85 -17.90 4.07 2.13
CA ALA A 85 -17.98 3.68 3.54
C ALA A 85 -16.58 3.53 4.16
N THR A 86 -15.64 2.97 3.42
CA THR A 86 -14.27 2.77 3.88
C THR A 86 -13.51 4.08 4.03
N LEU A 87 -13.65 5.01 3.09
CA LEU A 87 -13.05 6.34 3.19
C LEU A 87 -13.58 7.10 4.42
N LEU A 88 -14.88 6.98 4.74
CA LEU A 88 -15.46 7.55 5.96
C LEU A 88 -14.87 6.90 7.22
N ARG A 89 -14.74 5.57 7.28
CA ARG A 89 -14.10 4.88 8.42
C ARG A 89 -12.64 5.31 8.55
N TYR A 90 -11.90 5.33 7.47
CA TYR A 90 -10.49 5.71 7.47
C TYR A 90 -10.29 7.17 7.92
N ALA A 91 -11.12 8.11 7.47
CA ALA A 91 -11.10 9.50 7.92
C ALA A 91 -11.36 9.66 9.42
N ASN A 92 -12.04 8.70 10.04
CA ASN A 92 -12.35 8.66 11.47
C ASN A 92 -11.43 7.72 12.27
N SER A 93 -10.49 7.04 11.61
CA SER A 93 -9.48 6.17 12.26
C SER A 93 -8.50 6.98 13.11
N ALA A 94 -7.72 6.30 13.95
CA ALA A 94 -6.73 6.93 14.82
C ALA A 94 -5.72 7.81 14.05
N VAL A 95 -5.40 7.45 12.80
CA VAL A 95 -4.46 8.19 11.93
C VAL A 95 -4.97 9.59 11.58
N TYR A 96 -6.31 9.74 11.35
CA TYR A 96 -6.92 11.00 10.89
C TYR A 96 -7.92 11.59 11.86
N ARG A 97 -8.13 10.96 13.04
CA ARG A 97 -9.13 11.39 14.02
C ARG A 97 -8.92 12.83 14.43
N ARG A 98 -9.99 13.61 14.36
CA ARG A 98 -10.11 14.95 14.96
C ARG A 98 -11.20 14.91 16.04
N VAL A 99 -11.33 16.01 16.77
CA VAL A 99 -12.34 16.15 17.84
C VAL A 99 -13.76 15.81 17.33
N THR A 100 -14.08 16.23 16.11
CA THR A 100 -15.39 15.95 15.50
C THR A 100 -15.26 14.86 14.42
N PRO A 101 -15.99 13.74 14.54
CA PRO A 101 -16.07 12.76 13.46
C PRO A 101 -16.63 13.37 12.17
N THR A 102 -16.16 12.88 11.02
CA THR A 102 -16.72 13.26 9.73
C THR A 102 -17.79 12.29 9.30
N THR A 103 -18.90 12.80 8.76
CA THR A 103 -20.08 12.02 8.35
C THR A 103 -20.37 12.09 6.87
N THR A 104 -19.67 12.96 6.12
CA THR A 104 -19.85 13.12 4.68
C THR A 104 -18.60 12.70 3.91
N LEU A 105 -18.78 12.14 2.72
CA LEU A 105 -17.70 11.69 1.87
C LEU A 105 -16.78 12.84 1.45
N GLY A 106 -17.35 14.01 1.08
CA GLY A 106 -16.58 15.20 0.75
C GLY A 106 -15.72 15.69 1.92
N ALA A 107 -16.24 15.68 3.17
CA ALA A 107 -15.47 16.03 4.35
C ALA A 107 -14.38 14.97 4.66
N ALA A 108 -14.64 13.70 4.40
CA ALA A 108 -13.64 12.63 4.50
C ALA A 108 -12.51 12.85 3.50
N ILE A 109 -12.82 13.11 2.24
CA ILE A 109 -11.84 13.40 1.18
C ILE A 109 -10.99 14.63 1.52
N MET A 110 -11.61 15.72 2.00
CA MET A 110 -10.86 16.91 2.44
C MET A 110 -9.95 16.62 3.65
N ARG A 111 -10.36 15.74 4.56
CA ARG A 111 -9.57 15.37 5.74
C ARG A 111 -8.38 14.49 5.39
N ILE A 112 -8.59 13.51 4.53
CA ILE A 112 -7.60 12.53 4.09
C ILE A 112 -6.64 13.16 3.07
N GLY A 113 -7.17 13.97 2.16
CA GLY A 113 -6.45 14.51 1.00
C GLY A 113 -6.58 13.61 -0.23
N ALA A 114 -6.61 14.25 -1.42
CA ALA A 114 -6.92 13.57 -2.68
C ALA A 114 -5.95 12.41 -3.01
N SER A 115 -4.65 12.64 -2.88
CA SER A 115 -3.65 11.61 -3.17
C SER A 115 -3.79 10.38 -2.27
N GLU A 116 -4.06 10.59 -0.97
CA GLU A 116 -4.29 9.51 -0.03
C GLU A 116 -5.58 8.74 -0.35
N VAL A 117 -6.65 9.45 -0.74
CA VAL A 117 -7.90 8.82 -1.20
C VAL A 117 -7.64 7.89 -2.39
N ALA A 118 -6.84 8.30 -3.36
CA ALA A 118 -6.48 7.44 -4.51
C ALA A 118 -5.66 6.21 -4.09
N ARG A 119 -4.71 6.38 -3.15
CA ARG A 119 -3.90 5.27 -2.61
C ARG A 119 -4.76 4.25 -1.87
N ILE A 120 -5.59 4.73 -0.96
CA ILE A 120 -6.51 3.88 -0.19
C ILE A 120 -7.47 3.14 -1.14
N SER A 121 -8.03 3.85 -2.12
CA SER A 121 -8.95 3.23 -3.09
C SER A 121 -8.29 2.07 -3.84
N LEU A 122 -7.03 2.22 -4.23
CA LEU A 122 -6.29 1.13 -4.87
C LEU A 122 -6.01 -0.02 -3.89
N ALA A 123 -5.53 0.29 -2.68
CA ALA A 123 -5.21 -0.70 -1.66
C ALA A 123 -6.42 -1.57 -1.30
N LEU A 124 -7.57 -0.93 -1.10
CA LEU A 124 -8.82 -1.62 -0.76
C LEU A 124 -9.37 -2.49 -1.90
N SER A 125 -9.27 -2.00 -3.13
CA SER A 125 -9.72 -2.77 -4.28
C SER A 125 -8.87 -4.04 -4.49
N VAL A 126 -7.56 -3.95 -4.21
CA VAL A 126 -6.65 -5.12 -4.22
C VAL A 126 -6.93 -6.00 -3.00
N GLY A 127 -7.16 -5.40 -1.83
CA GLY A 127 -7.46 -6.09 -0.58
C GLY A 127 -8.77 -6.85 -0.62
N GLY A 128 -9.80 -6.31 -1.26
CA GLY A 128 -11.09 -6.98 -1.41
C GLY A 128 -10.97 -8.38 -2.00
N PHE A 129 -10.09 -8.57 -2.98
CA PHE A 129 -9.81 -9.90 -3.52
C PHE A 129 -9.01 -10.80 -2.55
N ALA A 130 -8.12 -10.20 -1.78
CA ALA A 130 -7.31 -10.95 -0.80
C ALA A 130 -8.15 -11.50 0.36
N VAL A 131 -9.17 -10.75 0.81
CA VAL A 131 -10.04 -11.14 1.93
C VAL A 131 -11.29 -11.93 1.52
N GLU A 132 -11.48 -12.24 0.21
CA GLU A 132 -12.57 -13.14 -0.21
C GLU A 132 -12.53 -14.45 0.59
N ASN A 133 -13.70 -14.95 0.99
CA ASN A 133 -13.80 -16.21 1.73
C ASN A 133 -13.14 -17.36 0.96
N GLY A 134 -12.45 -18.23 1.68
CA GLY A 134 -11.77 -19.39 1.11
C GLY A 134 -10.89 -20.09 2.14
N SER A 135 -10.46 -21.29 1.82
CA SER A 135 -9.61 -22.11 2.72
C SER A 135 -8.23 -21.50 2.95
N LEU A 136 -7.74 -20.67 2.03
CA LEU A 136 -6.44 -20.01 2.11
C LEU A 136 -6.57 -18.48 2.23
N ALA A 137 -7.73 -17.98 2.66
CA ALA A 137 -7.98 -16.54 2.81
C ALA A 137 -6.95 -15.87 3.73
N ALA A 138 -6.56 -16.51 4.83
CA ALA A 138 -5.53 -15.99 5.75
C ALA A 138 -4.18 -15.80 5.05
N VAL A 139 -3.77 -16.73 4.19
CA VAL A 139 -2.51 -16.63 3.43
C VAL A 139 -2.55 -15.48 2.44
N ARG A 140 -3.68 -15.30 1.70
CA ARG A 140 -3.86 -14.18 0.79
C ARG A 140 -3.87 -12.84 1.51
N HIS A 141 -4.57 -12.78 2.63
CA HIS A 141 -4.67 -11.57 3.46
C HIS A 141 -3.30 -11.15 3.99
N ARG A 142 -2.50 -12.10 4.49
CA ARG A 142 -1.12 -11.82 4.92
C ARG A 142 -0.26 -11.27 3.79
N ALA A 143 -0.30 -11.88 2.59
CA ALA A 143 0.44 -11.40 1.42
C ALA A 143 0.03 -9.96 1.03
N TRP A 144 -1.26 -9.65 1.08
CA TRP A 144 -1.74 -8.30 0.84
C TRP A 144 -1.27 -7.29 1.90
N ARG A 145 -1.30 -7.65 3.20
CA ARG A 145 -0.75 -6.78 4.27
C ARG A 145 0.72 -6.49 4.07
N GLN A 146 1.52 -7.47 3.70
CA GLN A 146 2.93 -7.28 3.35
C GLN A 146 3.10 -6.29 2.20
N SER A 147 2.28 -6.40 1.16
CA SER A 147 2.27 -5.45 0.05
C SER A 147 1.89 -4.02 0.46
N LEU A 148 1.01 -3.84 1.45
CA LEU A 148 0.70 -2.51 2.02
C LEU A 148 1.90 -1.91 2.74
N VAL A 149 2.60 -2.69 3.55
CA VAL A 149 3.84 -2.24 4.22
C VAL A 149 4.88 -1.85 3.17
N ALA A 150 5.10 -2.71 2.17
CA ALA A 150 6.02 -2.43 1.06
C ALA A 150 5.66 -1.13 0.34
N ALA A 151 4.37 -0.90 0.03
CA ALA A 151 3.91 0.31 -0.64
C ALA A 151 4.24 1.60 0.14
N LEU A 152 4.01 1.60 1.45
CA LEU A 152 4.34 2.73 2.31
C LEU A 152 5.84 2.94 2.45
N CYS A 153 6.63 1.87 2.55
CA CYS A 153 8.09 1.91 2.54
C CYS A 153 8.64 2.43 1.19
N CYS A 154 8.10 1.95 0.06
CA CYS A 154 8.46 2.43 -1.28
C CYS A 154 8.22 3.93 -1.42
N ARG A 155 7.07 4.42 -0.99
CA ARG A 155 6.75 5.85 -1.01
C ARG A 155 7.75 6.66 -0.19
N ALA A 156 8.08 6.20 1.00
CA ALA A 156 9.05 6.85 1.88
C ALA A 156 10.45 6.90 1.25
N LEU A 157 10.93 5.78 0.71
CA LEU A 157 12.24 5.70 0.04
C LEU A 157 12.29 6.54 -1.24
N ALA A 158 11.18 6.64 -1.98
CA ALA A 158 11.11 7.44 -3.19
C ALA A 158 11.35 8.94 -2.93
N TYR A 159 10.85 9.48 -1.81
CA TYR A 159 11.17 10.86 -1.41
C TYR A 159 12.67 11.07 -1.21
N TRP A 160 13.36 10.12 -0.57
CA TRP A 160 14.81 10.18 -0.38
C TRP A 160 15.59 10.06 -1.70
N ARG A 161 15.11 9.20 -2.59
CA ARG A 161 15.75 8.95 -3.89
C ARG A 161 15.27 9.89 -4.98
N GLN A 162 14.46 10.89 -4.64
CA GLN A 162 13.96 11.93 -5.54
C GLN A 162 13.26 11.35 -6.79
N THR A 163 12.44 10.34 -6.58
CA THR A 163 11.62 9.72 -7.61
C THR A 163 10.13 9.95 -7.32
N ASP A 164 9.26 9.55 -8.24
CA ASP A 164 7.81 9.68 -8.05
C ASP A 164 7.32 8.75 -6.91
N ALA A 165 6.94 9.37 -5.79
CA ALA A 165 6.49 8.67 -4.60
C ALA A 165 5.12 8.00 -4.77
N GLU A 166 4.25 8.56 -5.62
CA GLU A 166 2.94 7.97 -5.89
C GLU A 166 3.07 6.75 -6.81
N GLU A 167 3.98 6.82 -7.78
CA GLU A 167 4.31 5.67 -8.64
C GLU A 167 5.01 4.58 -7.83
N ALA A 168 5.94 4.95 -6.93
CA ALA A 168 6.61 4.01 -6.01
C ALA A 168 5.62 3.29 -5.08
N TYR A 169 4.62 4.02 -4.55
CA TYR A 169 3.55 3.40 -3.75
C TYR A 169 2.81 2.32 -4.55
N VAL A 170 2.42 2.60 -5.79
CA VAL A 170 1.70 1.63 -6.63
C VAL A 170 2.59 0.45 -6.98
N CYS A 171 3.86 0.70 -7.29
CA CYS A 171 4.85 -0.35 -7.54
C CYS A 171 4.99 -1.27 -6.31
N GLY A 172 5.13 -0.69 -5.11
CA GLY A 172 5.21 -1.44 -3.86
C GLY A 172 3.93 -2.21 -3.52
N LEU A 173 2.75 -1.67 -3.86
CA LEU A 173 1.48 -2.37 -3.60
C LEU A 173 1.26 -3.58 -4.54
N LEU A 174 1.73 -3.49 -5.77
CA LEU A 174 1.42 -4.48 -6.81
C LEU A 174 2.57 -5.47 -7.09
N HIS A 175 3.80 -5.23 -6.57
CA HIS A 175 4.96 -6.06 -6.92
C HIS A 175 4.72 -7.54 -6.61
N ASP A 176 4.07 -7.82 -5.49
CA ASP A 176 3.79 -9.15 -4.96
C ASP A 176 2.34 -9.61 -5.11
N PHE A 177 1.52 -8.87 -5.85
CA PHE A 177 0.13 -9.26 -6.07
C PHE A 177 0.00 -10.66 -6.70
N GLY A 178 1.04 -11.11 -7.38
CA GLY A 178 1.14 -12.48 -7.90
C GLY A 178 1.04 -13.56 -6.81
N ARG A 179 1.44 -13.29 -5.56
CA ARG A 179 1.26 -14.22 -4.41
C ARG A 179 -0.23 -14.42 -4.13
N VAL A 180 -0.99 -13.32 -4.06
CA VAL A 180 -2.44 -13.36 -3.81
C VAL A 180 -3.16 -14.15 -4.91
N VAL A 181 -2.79 -13.91 -6.19
CA VAL A 181 -3.37 -14.60 -7.34
C VAL A 181 -2.97 -16.08 -7.38
N ALA A 182 -1.72 -16.41 -7.05
CA ALA A 182 -1.24 -17.78 -7.00
C ALA A 182 -1.98 -18.61 -5.94
N VAL A 183 -2.13 -18.06 -4.72
CA VAL A 183 -2.86 -18.72 -3.62
C VAL A 183 -4.33 -18.93 -3.98
N ALA A 184 -4.99 -17.94 -4.59
CA ALA A 184 -6.36 -18.10 -5.11
C ALA A 184 -6.43 -19.19 -6.19
N GLY A 185 -5.39 -19.33 -7.01
CA GLY A 185 -5.26 -20.40 -7.98
C GLY A 185 -5.12 -21.78 -7.35
N PHE A 186 -4.37 -21.90 -6.28
CA PHE A 186 -4.27 -23.14 -5.51
C PHE A 186 -5.63 -23.54 -4.94
N GLU A 187 -6.38 -22.61 -4.34
CA GLU A 187 -7.74 -22.86 -3.85
C GLU A 187 -8.68 -23.34 -4.94
N ASP A 188 -8.64 -22.69 -6.12
CA ASP A 188 -9.49 -23.07 -7.25
C ASP A 188 -9.18 -24.51 -7.72
N ILE A 189 -7.89 -24.90 -7.77
CA ILE A 189 -7.49 -26.27 -8.11
C ILE A 189 -7.96 -27.25 -7.04
N LEU A 190 -7.74 -26.96 -5.75
CA LEU A 190 -8.18 -27.83 -4.65
C LEU A 190 -9.69 -28.04 -4.70
N GLY A 191 -10.46 -27.00 -4.94
CA GLY A 191 -11.92 -27.08 -5.10
C GLY A 191 -12.35 -27.95 -6.28
N ARG A 192 -11.74 -27.78 -7.43
CA ARG A 192 -12.04 -28.55 -8.66
C ARG A 192 -11.66 -30.03 -8.58
N THR A 193 -10.57 -30.31 -7.87
CA THR A 193 -10.04 -31.69 -7.71
C THR A 193 -10.56 -32.40 -6.47
N HIS A 194 -11.33 -31.71 -5.63
CA HIS A 194 -11.75 -32.19 -4.31
C HIS A 194 -10.55 -32.63 -3.43
N ASP A 195 -9.40 -32.03 -3.64
CA ASP A 195 -8.20 -32.28 -2.85
C ASP A 195 -8.37 -31.65 -1.46
N LYS A 196 -8.27 -32.48 -0.43
CA LYS A 196 -8.46 -32.08 0.97
C LYS A 196 -7.14 -32.02 1.74
N ARG A 197 -6.02 -31.79 1.05
CA ARG A 197 -4.73 -31.65 1.73
C ARG A 197 -4.77 -30.50 2.74
N VAL A 198 -4.17 -30.73 3.89
CA VAL A 198 -4.02 -29.74 4.96
C VAL A 198 -2.52 -29.48 5.10
N LEU A 199 -2.08 -28.31 4.67
CA LEU A 199 -0.70 -27.85 4.79
C LEU A 199 -0.67 -26.61 5.69
N SER A 200 0.49 -26.30 6.26
CA SER A 200 0.69 -25.08 7.02
C SER A 200 0.59 -23.84 6.11
N GLU A 201 0.27 -22.68 6.68
CA GLU A 201 0.26 -21.41 5.93
C GLU A 201 1.61 -21.12 5.27
N SER A 202 2.72 -21.49 5.94
CA SER A 202 4.06 -21.34 5.39
C SER A 202 4.27 -22.17 4.11
N CYS A 203 3.80 -23.42 4.05
CA CYS A 203 3.90 -24.23 2.83
C CYS A 203 3.17 -23.58 1.64
N TRP A 204 2.01 -22.99 1.88
CA TRP A 204 1.26 -22.27 0.85
C TRP A 204 1.96 -20.98 0.42
N ALA A 205 2.51 -20.24 1.39
CA ALA A 205 3.29 -19.03 1.11
C ALA A 205 4.55 -19.35 0.31
N ASP A 206 5.29 -20.40 0.66
CA ASP A 206 6.50 -20.85 -0.03
C ASP A 206 6.21 -21.29 -1.48
N ALA A 207 5.07 -21.97 -1.70
CA ALA A 207 4.64 -22.32 -3.05
C ALA A 207 4.27 -21.08 -3.89
N ALA A 208 3.59 -20.13 -3.29
CA ALA A 208 3.24 -18.87 -3.96
C ALA A 208 4.51 -18.05 -4.26
N GLU A 209 5.49 -18.03 -3.35
CA GLU A 209 6.78 -17.37 -3.52
C GLU A 209 7.51 -17.84 -4.79
N GLN A 210 7.51 -19.12 -5.07
CA GLN A 210 8.20 -19.69 -6.24
C GLN A 210 7.64 -19.20 -7.59
N VAL A 211 6.41 -18.67 -7.63
CA VAL A 211 5.72 -18.35 -8.90
C VAL A 211 5.19 -16.94 -8.97
N HIS A 212 5.22 -16.16 -7.87
CA HIS A 212 4.54 -14.87 -7.79
C HIS A 212 4.99 -13.88 -8.85
N THR A 213 6.28 -13.81 -9.17
CA THR A 213 6.78 -12.89 -10.21
C THR A 213 6.22 -13.22 -11.57
N LYS A 214 6.15 -14.52 -11.92
CA LYS A 214 5.57 -14.98 -13.20
C LYS A 214 4.06 -14.76 -13.25
N ILE A 215 3.33 -15.16 -12.22
CA ILE A 215 1.88 -14.96 -12.13
C ILE A 215 1.54 -13.48 -12.10
N GLY A 216 2.29 -12.70 -11.32
CA GLY A 216 2.15 -11.25 -11.24
C GLY A 216 2.37 -10.57 -12.59
N LEU A 217 3.41 -10.93 -13.34
CA LEU A 217 3.67 -10.38 -14.66
C LEU A 217 2.54 -10.71 -15.64
N LEU A 218 2.06 -11.95 -15.67
CA LEU A 218 0.92 -12.33 -16.50
C LEU A 218 -0.35 -11.57 -16.12
N THR A 219 -0.57 -11.33 -14.82
CA THR A 219 -1.67 -10.49 -14.32
C THR A 219 -1.52 -9.04 -14.77
N ALA A 220 -0.32 -8.48 -14.63
CA ALA A 220 -0.01 -7.11 -15.03
C ALA A 220 -0.24 -6.89 -16.55
N GLN A 221 0.15 -7.86 -17.37
CA GLN A 221 -0.10 -7.83 -18.81
C GLN A 221 -1.59 -7.86 -19.14
N ARG A 222 -2.38 -8.69 -18.46
CA ARG A 222 -3.85 -8.71 -18.64
C ARG A 222 -4.52 -7.42 -18.21
N TRP A 223 -3.99 -6.78 -17.18
CA TRP A 223 -4.45 -5.48 -16.73
C TRP A 223 -3.93 -4.32 -17.58
N ASN A 224 -3.10 -4.61 -18.59
CA ASN A 224 -2.44 -3.61 -19.43
C ASN A 224 -1.70 -2.55 -18.61
N LEU A 225 -0.93 -2.99 -17.61
CA LEU A 225 -0.14 -2.11 -16.77
C LEU A 225 1.07 -1.55 -17.52
N SER A 226 1.63 -0.45 -17.01
CA SER A 226 2.78 0.21 -17.62
C SER A 226 4.01 -0.71 -17.69
N PRO A 227 4.94 -0.46 -18.65
CA PRO A 227 6.20 -1.19 -18.72
C PRO A 227 7.02 -1.14 -17.42
N LEU A 228 6.96 -0.02 -16.70
CA LEU A 228 7.60 0.12 -15.40
C LEU A 228 7.02 -0.87 -14.38
N LEU A 229 5.71 -0.95 -14.24
CA LEU A 229 5.06 -1.89 -13.33
C LEU A 229 5.38 -3.34 -13.69
N CYS A 230 5.37 -3.68 -14.98
CA CYS A 230 5.77 -5.00 -15.44
C CYS A 230 7.23 -5.30 -15.09
N ALA A 231 8.13 -4.33 -15.25
CA ALA A 231 9.55 -4.49 -14.91
C ALA A 231 9.77 -4.67 -13.39
N VAL A 232 9.05 -3.91 -12.56
CA VAL A 232 9.06 -4.05 -11.09
C VAL A 232 8.61 -5.45 -10.68
N ILE A 233 7.43 -5.88 -11.12
CA ILE A 233 6.86 -7.18 -10.78
C ILE A 233 7.78 -8.33 -11.21
N ALA A 234 8.36 -8.23 -12.38
CA ALA A 234 9.23 -9.29 -12.92
C ALA A 234 10.62 -9.36 -12.28
N ASN A 235 11.16 -8.22 -11.80
CA ASN A 235 12.59 -8.11 -11.51
C ASN A 235 12.93 -7.60 -10.09
N HIS A 236 11.98 -7.44 -9.16
CA HIS A 236 12.31 -6.93 -7.82
C HIS A 236 13.27 -7.85 -7.04
N HIS A 237 13.33 -9.14 -7.34
CA HIS A 237 14.36 -10.04 -6.80
C HIS A 237 15.69 -10.05 -7.60
N ALA A 238 15.71 -9.46 -8.80
CA ALA A 238 16.88 -9.37 -9.66
C ALA A 238 16.95 -7.98 -10.33
N PRO A 239 17.13 -6.90 -9.52
CA PRO A 239 17.03 -5.52 -10.01
C PRO A 239 18.00 -5.20 -11.16
N GLU A 240 19.13 -5.90 -11.26
CA GLU A 240 20.11 -5.76 -12.35
C GLU A 240 19.54 -6.04 -13.75
N ARG A 241 18.39 -6.74 -13.83
CA ARG A 241 17.72 -7.07 -15.11
C ARG A 241 16.72 -6.02 -15.58
N SER A 242 16.50 -4.96 -14.79
CA SER A 242 15.41 -3.99 -15.02
C SER A 242 15.73 -2.85 -15.98
N GLY A 243 16.97 -2.75 -16.50
CA GLY A 243 17.37 -1.76 -17.51
C GLY A 243 17.09 -0.32 -17.06
N SER A 244 16.33 0.43 -17.86
CA SER A 244 15.98 1.83 -17.59
C SER A 244 15.10 2.03 -16.34
N HIS A 245 14.46 0.98 -15.83
CA HIS A 245 13.59 1.04 -14.66
C HIS A 245 14.30 0.73 -13.34
N ARG A 246 15.64 0.62 -13.37
CA ARG A 246 16.50 0.20 -12.26
C ARG A 246 16.22 0.92 -10.95
N VAL A 247 16.11 2.24 -10.97
CA VAL A 247 15.92 3.04 -9.75
C VAL A 247 14.64 2.65 -9.01
N MET A 248 13.52 2.48 -9.73
CA MET A 248 12.25 2.10 -9.12
C MET A 248 12.28 0.65 -8.63
N VAL A 249 12.89 -0.25 -9.39
CA VAL A 249 13.03 -1.67 -9.00
C VAL A 249 13.93 -1.80 -7.77
N ASP A 250 15.01 -1.02 -7.64
CA ASP A 250 15.86 -0.98 -6.44
C ASP A 250 15.11 -0.46 -5.20
N ILE A 251 14.16 0.49 -5.37
CA ILE A 251 13.30 0.97 -4.29
C ILE A 251 12.40 -0.16 -3.80
N VAL A 252 11.75 -0.84 -4.73
CA VAL A 252 10.83 -1.93 -4.38
C VAL A 252 11.57 -3.12 -3.76
N ALA A 253 12.72 -3.50 -4.32
CA ALA A 253 13.58 -4.56 -3.76
C ALA A 253 14.08 -4.23 -2.35
N ALA A 254 14.38 -2.96 -2.07
CA ALA A 254 14.74 -2.53 -0.72
C ALA A 254 13.54 -2.60 0.24
N ALA A 255 12.35 -2.17 -0.21
CA ALA A 255 11.14 -2.21 0.59
C ALA A 255 10.69 -3.65 0.89
N ASP A 256 10.78 -4.56 -0.07
CA ASP A 256 10.48 -5.98 0.10
C ASP A 256 11.36 -6.61 1.22
N LYS A 257 12.66 -6.35 1.20
CA LYS A 257 13.57 -6.78 2.27
C LYS A 257 13.28 -6.13 3.62
N LEU A 258 12.74 -4.90 3.64
CA LEU A 258 12.29 -4.26 4.87
C LEU A 258 11.07 -4.98 5.45
N VAL A 259 10.13 -5.41 4.61
CA VAL A 259 8.98 -6.22 5.06
C VAL A 259 9.44 -7.49 5.75
N ASP A 260 10.36 -8.23 5.13
CA ASP A 260 10.94 -9.44 5.72
C ASP A 260 11.65 -9.18 7.05
N ALA A 261 12.35 -8.04 7.15
CA ALA A 261 13.03 -7.66 8.39
C ALA A 261 12.05 -7.31 9.51
N LEU A 262 10.96 -6.61 9.18
CA LEU A 262 9.92 -6.20 10.13
C LEU A 262 9.09 -7.37 10.65
N GLU A 263 8.90 -8.42 9.86
CA GLU A 263 8.26 -9.65 10.34
C GLU A 263 9.10 -10.39 11.38
N LYS A 264 10.44 -10.32 11.25
CA LYS A 264 11.38 -10.94 12.19
C LYS A 264 11.61 -10.10 13.44
N GLU A 265 11.66 -8.80 13.27
CA GLU A 265 11.92 -7.81 14.33
C GLU A 265 11.03 -6.58 14.14
N PRO A 266 9.87 -6.50 14.82
CA PRO A 266 8.93 -5.39 14.67
C PRO A 266 9.49 -4.00 15.06
N HIS A 267 10.55 -3.97 15.87
CA HIS A 267 11.23 -2.75 16.33
C HIS A 267 12.72 -2.76 15.97
N PRO A 268 13.08 -2.75 14.67
CA PRO A 268 14.45 -2.86 14.26
C PRO A 268 15.24 -1.60 14.58
N THR A 269 16.54 -1.80 14.81
CA THR A 269 17.49 -0.68 14.90
C THR A 269 17.92 -0.21 13.51
N THR A 270 18.47 1.01 13.41
CA THR A 270 19.06 1.53 12.16
C THR A 270 20.09 0.54 11.56
N SER A 271 20.98 0.01 12.41
CA SER A 271 21.97 -1.00 11.99
C SER A 271 21.31 -2.31 11.54
N GLY A 272 20.20 -2.72 12.17
CA GLY A 272 19.41 -3.89 11.76
C GLY A 272 18.84 -3.72 10.36
N LEU A 273 18.22 -2.57 10.07
CA LEU A 273 17.68 -2.26 8.76
C LEU A 273 18.75 -2.19 7.67
N MET A 274 19.89 -1.58 7.96
CA MET A 274 21.03 -1.51 7.00
C MET A 274 21.62 -2.89 6.68
N LYS A 275 21.54 -3.84 7.60
CA LYS A 275 21.97 -5.23 7.33
C LYS A 275 20.93 -6.01 6.52
N ALA A 276 19.65 -5.71 6.72
CA ALA A 276 18.55 -6.42 6.06
C ALA A 276 18.31 -5.94 4.63
N ALA A 277 18.43 -4.64 4.37
CA ALA A 277 18.10 -4.02 3.09
C ALA A 277 19.20 -3.05 2.62
N PRO A 278 19.35 -2.81 1.30
CA PRO A 278 20.36 -1.91 0.74
C PRO A 278 19.96 -0.43 0.97
N LEU A 279 20.04 0.00 2.22
CA LEU A 279 19.73 1.36 2.67
C LEU A 279 20.98 2.13 3.01
N ARG A 280 20.97 3.43 2.77
CA ARG A 280 21.91 4.38 3.34
C ARG A 280 21.60 4.62 4.82
N ALA A 281 22.55 5.13 5.57
CA ALA A 281 22.36 5.36 7.01
C ALA A 281 21.22 6.34 7.31
N ASP A 282 21.13 7.42 6.52
CA ASP A 282 20.06 8.42 6.60
C ASP A 282 18.68 7.85 6.23
N GLU A 283 18.60 7.00 5.21
CA GLU A 283 17.38 6.27 4.84
C GLU A 283 16.93 5.33 5.98
N ALA A 284 17.84 4.57 6.55
CA ALA A 284 17.54 3.64 7.62
C ALA A 284 17.10 4.35 8.92
N GLU A 285 17.76 5.47 9.29
CA GLU A 285 17.35 6.30 10.43
C GLU A 285 15.91 6.83 10.24
N TYR A 286 15.62 7.33 9.05
CA TYR A 286 14.29 7.79 8.71
C TYR A 286 13.26 6.66 8.76
N MET A 287 13.57 5.49 8.18
CA MET A 287 12.65 4.34 8.20
C MET A 287 12.30 3.93 9.62
N VAL A 288 13.26 3.85 10.54
CA VAL A 288 12.99 3.57 11.98
C VAL A 288 11.99 4.57 12.55
N THR A 289 12.13 5.85 12.20
CA THR A 289 11.26 6.93 12.72
C THR A 289 9.80 6.78 12.26
N ILE A 290 9.57 6.29 11.03
CA ILE A 290 8.21 6.22 10.46
C ILE A 290 7.51 4.88 10.67
N LEU A 291 8.20 3.84 11.13
CA LEU A 291 7.63 2.48 11.23
C LEU A 291 6.34 2.42 12.05
N SER A 292 6.24 3.18 13.14
CA SER A 292 5.01 3.26 13.93
C SER A 292 3.83 3.84 13.12
N THR A 293 4.11 4.84 12.29
CA THR A 293 3.11 5.44 11.39
C THR A 293 2.71 4.49 10.27
N VAL A 294 3.69 3.75 9.71
CA VAL A 294 3.43 2.69 8.71
C VAL A 294 2.51 1.63 9.31
N ALA A 295 2.85 1.12 10.50
CA ALA A 295 2.04 0.12 11.18
C ALA A 295 0.61 0.62 11.46
N ALA A 296 0.45 1.84 11.97
CA ALA A 296 -0.85 2.44 12.21
C ALA A 296 -1.68 2.62 10.93
N SER A 297 -1.04 3.01 9.82
CA SER A 297 -1.70 3.17 8.52
C SER A 297 -2.15 1.83 7.95
N VAL A 298 -1.32 0.80 8.06
CA VAL A 298 -1.68 -0.57 7.63
C VAL A 298 -2.85 -1.08 8.44
N SER A 299 -2.82 -0.98 9.78
CA SER A 299 -3.92 -1.41 10.65
C SER A 299 -5.22 -0.68 10.32
N ALA A 300 -5.19 0.62 10.07
CA ALA A 300 -6.38 1.38 9.73
C ALA A 300 -7.01 0.95 8.39
N ILE A 301 -6.19 0.60 7.39
CA ILE A 301 -6.68 0.07 6.10
C ILE A 301 -7.20 -1.36 6.29
N ASP A 302 -6.51 -2.18 7.04
CA ASP A 302 -6.85 -3.58 7.32
C ASP A 302 -8.19 -3.72 8.03
N GLU A 303 -8.38 -3.02 9.15
CA GLU A 303 -9.65 -2.97 9.89
C GLU A 303 -10.84 -2.54 9.01
N THR A 304 -10.59 -1.68 8.02
CA THR A 304 -11.64 -1.24 7.10
C THR A 304 -11.97 -2.28 6.03
N THR A 305 -11.04 -3.18 5.73
CA THR A 305 -11.22 -4.26 4.75
C THR A 305 -11.97 -5.44 5.34
N GLU A 306 -11.72 -5.77 6.62
CA GLU A 306 -12.36 -6.89 7.32
C GLU A 306 -13.77 -6.57 7.82
N ALA A 307 -14.11 -5.29 8.02
CA ALA A 307 -15.42 -4.92 8.55
C ALA A 307 -16.54 -5.25 7.55
N PRO A 308 -17.63 -5.93 7.99
CA PRO A 308 -18.79 -6.16 7.14
C PRO A 308 -19.33 -4.82 6.62
N ALA A 309 -19.80 -4.81 5.38
CA ALA A 309 -20.43 -3.65 4.78
C ALA A 309 -21.56 -3.16 5.70
N VAL A 310 -21.36 -2.03 6.33
CA VAL A 310 -22.41 -1.39 7.13
C VAL A 310 -23.50 -0.94 6.17
N ASP A 311 -24.76 -1.36 6.45
CA ASP A 311 -25.93 -0.99 5.70
C ASP A 311 -25.96 0.53 5.41
N PRO A 312 -25.97 0.96 4.15
CA PRO A 312 -25.77 2.35 3.82
C PRO A 312 -27.08 3.13 3.90
N ASN A 313 -27.65 3.30 5.10
CA ASN A 313 -28.69 4.29 5.22
C ASN A 313 -28.58 5.08 6.53
N PRO A 314 -28.07 6.29 6.47
CA PRO A 314 -28.94 7.44 6.60
C PRO A 314 -28.80 8.40 5.42
N ALA A 315 -29.95 8.83 4.92
CA ALA A 315 -30.22 9.86 3.96
C ALA A 315 -29.02 10.78 3.57
N ILE A 316 -28.44 10.53 2.39
CA ILE A 316 -27.62 11.51 1.71
C ILE A 316 -28.58 12.60 1.21
N THR A 317 -28.88 13.56 2.04
CA THR A 317 -29.64 14.74 1.64
C THR A 317 -28.84 15.98 1.96
N GLN A 318 -28.67 16.78 0.92
CA GLN A 318 -28.14 18.14 0.86
C GLN A 318 -26.61 18.30 0.69
N VAL A 319 -26.28 18.47 -0.57
CA VAL A 319 -25.05 19.09 -1.07
C VAL A 319 -25.00 20.52 -0.58
N SER A 320 -24.19 20.81 0.41
CA SER A 320 -23.77 22.17 0.72
C SER A 320 -22.61 22.52 -0.21
N ARG A 321 -22.77 23.65 -0.92
CA ARG A 321 -21.78 24.25 -1.83
C ARG A 321 -20.38 24.27 -1.20
N PRO A 322 -19.33 23.82 -1.91
CA PRO A 322 -17.98 23.83 -1.34
C PRO A 322 -17.57 25.29 -1.06
N PRO A 323 -16.96 25.56 0.10
CA PRO A 323 -16.36 26.87 0.32
C PRO A 323 -15.21 27.03 -0.68
N THR A 324 -15.23 28.17 -1.36
CA THR A 324 -14.13 28.70 -2.16
C THR A 324 -12.82 28.52 -1.40
N ALA A 325 -11.78 28.11 -2.12
CA ALA A 325 -10.41 27.81 -1.63
C ALA A 325 -10.12 28.31 -0.20
N LEU A 326 -10.17 27.41 0.75
CA LEU A 326 -9.70 27.69 2.10
C LEU A 326 -8.18 27.82 2.01
N ALA A 327 -7.70 29.06 2.01
CA ALA A 327 -6.36 29.29 2.50
C ALA A 327 -6.32 28.64 3.90
N PRO A 328 -5.43 27.67 4.18
CA PRO A 328 -5.30 27.15 5.52
C PRO A 328 -5.03 28.34 6.45
N PRO A 329 -5.51 28.35 7.71
CA PRO A 329 -5.19 29.44 8.62
C PRO A 329 -3.67 29.44 8.84
N HIS A 330 -2.96 30.24 8.03
CA HIS A 330 -1.53 30.49 8.22
C HIS A 330 -1.39 31.53 9.33
N LYS A 331 -0.68 31.18 10.38
CA LYS A 331 -0.31 32.13 11.43
C LYS A 331 1.09 32.62 11.13
N PRO A 332 1.32 33.95 11.05
CA PRO A 332 2.67 34.49 10.93
C PRO A 332 3.45 34.14 12.20
N VAL A 333 4.69 33.75 12.03
CA VAL A 333 5.59 33.38 13.12
C VAL A 333 6.98 33.89 12.88
N GLU A 334 7.71 34.15 13.96
CA GLU A 334 9.17 34.26 13.91
C GLU A 334 9.76 33.15 14.75
N LEU A 335 10.25 32.11 14.06
CA LEU A 335 10.84 30.93 14.68
C LEU A 335 12.21 30.67 14.06
N ASN A 336 13.16 30.24 14.87
CA ASN A 336 14.39 29.66 14.36
C ASN A 336 14.09 28.26 13.84
N VAL A 337 14.47 28.03 12.58
CA VAL A 337 14.33 26.76 11.93
C VAL A 337 15.70 26.30 11.44
N GLY A 338 16.15 25.17 11.90
CA GLY A 338 17.36 24.53 11.42
C GLY A 338 17.02 23.49 10.34
N LEU A 339 17.55 23.65 9.14
CA LEU A 339 17.50 22.60 8.13
C LEU A 339 18.68 21.64 8.39
N LEU A 340 18.35 20.44 8.88
CA LEU A 340 19.33 19.43 9.23
C LEU A 340 19.80 18.68 7.96
N ARG A 341 21.11 18.72 7.69
CA ARG A 341 21.77 18.00 6.57
C ARG A 341 22.92 17.18 7.12
N SER A 342 23.36 16.21 6.35
CA SER A 342 24.60 15.45 6.64
C SER A 342 25.84 16.34 6.76
N SER A 343 25.83 17.51 6.10
CA SER A 343 26.90 18.53 6.15
C SER A 343 26.76 19.53 7.33
N GLY A 344 25.75 19.41 8.16
CA GLY A 344 25.48 20.30 9.30
C GLY A 344 24.11 20.97 9.25
N ASN A 345 23.83 21.79 10.26
CA ASN A 345 22.59 22.55 10.39
C ASN A 345 22.68 23.86 9.59
N VAL A 346 21.72 24.10 8.70
CA VAL A 346 21.60 25.36 7.98
C VAL A 346 20.50 26.21 8.63
N PRO A 347 20.85 27.38 9.21
CA PRO A 347 19.88 28.24 9.87
C PRO A 347 18.91 28.86 8.88
N CYS A 348 17.64 28.80 9.17
CA CYS A 348 16.54 29.39 8.44
C CYS A 348 15.58 30.13 9.38
N ARG A 349 14.75 31.01 8.85
CA ARG A 349 13.76 31.74 9.61
C ARG A 349 12.35 31.26 9.24
N GLY A 350 11.60 30.70 10.18
CA GLY A 350 10.19 30.36 10.02
C GLY A 350 9.34 31.64 9.87
N THR A 351 8.49 31.65 8.87
CA THR A 351 7.66 32.83 8.52
C THR A 351 6.17 32.58 8.74
N TYR A 352 5.72 31.37 8.52
CA TYR A 352 4.34 30.96 8.72
C TYR A 352 4.26 29.54 9.29
N LEU A 353 3.32 29.32 10.19
CA LEU A 353 3.01 28.02 10.74
C LEU A 353 1.58 27.64 10.36
N SER A 354 1.40 26.42 9.90
CA SER A 354 0.09 25.80 9.66
C SER A 354 -0.08 24.56 10.54
N ARG A 355 -1.26 23.96 10.56
CA ARG A 355 -1.52 22.73 11.32
C ARG A 355 -0.73 21.54 10.84
N ASP A 356 -0.35 21.55 9.58
CA ASP A 356 0.26 20.45 8.85
C ASP A 356 1.62 20.80 8.23
N GLY A 357 2.19 21.98 8.56
CA GLY A 357 3.47 22.38 7.99
C GLY A 357 3.96 23.75 8.42
N ILE A 358 5.06 24.17 7.81
CA ILE A 358 5.75 25.43 8.07
C ILE A 358 6.26 26.04 6.76
N ALA A 359 6.21 27.38 6.67
CA ALA A 359 6.96 28.13 5.67
C ALA A 359 8.16 28.79 6.34
N PHE A 360 9.32 28.75 5.69
CA PHE A 360 10.55 29.34 6.18
C PHE A 360 11.38 29.90 5.02
N VAL A 361 12.29 30.81 5.35
CA VAL A 361 13.21 31.46 4.41
C VAL A 361 14.63 31.17 4.80
N GLY A 362 15.47 30.87 3.82
CA GLY A 362 16.90 30.60 4.05
C GLY A 362 17.71 30.51 2.78
N LYS A 363 19.06 30.58 2.92
CA LYS A 363 20.01 30.47 1.80
C LYS A 363 20.18 29.04 1.32
N VAL A 364 19.07 28.42 0.90
CA VAL A 364 19.04 27.04 0.44
C VAL A 364 18.14 26.88 -0.77
N LYS A 365 18.59 26.12 -1.75
CA LYS A 365 17.75 25.66 -2.87
C LYS A 365 17.40 24.20 -2.64
N ILE A 366 16.12 23.91 -2.58
CA ILE A 366 15.61 22.56 -2.36
C ILE A 366 14.58 22.26 -3.45
N ARG A 367 14.65 21.08 -4.04
CA ARG A 367 13.64 20.67 -5.04
C ARG A 367 12.29 20.41 -4.35
N GLU A 368 11.22 20.79 -5.01
CA GLU A 368 9.87 20.39 -4.62
C GLU A 368 9.78 18.85 -4.54
N ASN A 369 8.94 18.35 -3.64
CA ASN A 369 8.81 16.94 -3.30
C ASN A 369 10.05 16.29 -2.67
N SER A 370 11.07 17.07 -2.28
CA SER A 370 12.19 16.55 -1.49
C SER A 370 11.81 16.41 -0.02
N MET A 371 12.29 15.33 0.60
CA MET A 371 12.22 15.16 2.05
C MET A 371 13.30 16.01 2.73
N ILE A 372 12.91 16.70 3.78
CA ILE A 372 13.81 17.49 4.62
C ILE A 372 13.56 17.21 6.10
N ARG A 373 14.61 17.35 6.89
CA ARG A 373 14.53 17.28 8.36
C ARG A 373 14.71 18.69 8.93
N LEU A 374 13.80 19.10 9.76
CA LEU A 374 13.78 20.44 10.34
C LEU A 374 13.85 20.35 11.86
N ALA A 375 14.74 21.12 12.47
CA ALA A 375 14.70 21.43 13.89
C ALA A 375 13.96 22.77 14.06
N VAL A 376 12.76 22.74 14.63
CA VAL A 376 11.96 23.94 14.89
C VAL A 376 12.11 24.32 16.35
N GLU A 377 12.82 25.42 16.60
CA GLU A 377 13.07 25.90 17.95
C GLU A 377 11.85 26.63 18.49
N THR A 378 11.39 26.20 19.64
CA THR A 378 10.31 26.86 20.40
C THR A 378 10.86 27.32 21.74
N PRO A 379 10.18 28.25 22.43
CA PRO A 379 10.64 28.70 23.73
C PRO A 379 10.78 27.61 24.81
N LYS A 380 10.14 26.46 24.59
CA LYS A 380 10.12 25.35 25.56
C LYS A 380 10.97 24.15 25.13
N GLN A 381 11.11 23.90 23.83
CA GLN A 381 11.81 22.72 23.31
C GLN A 381 12.11 22.89 21.83
N SER A 382 13.07 22.13 21.31
CA SER A 382 13.27 21.96 19.88
C SER A 382 12.42 20.79 19.38
N LEU A 383 11.67 20.99 18.30
CA LEU A 383 10.90 19.94 17.62
C LEU A 383 11.66 19.51 16.38
N ASP A 384 12.08 18.26 16.36
CA ASP A 384 12.73 17.64 15.22
C ASP A 384 11.69 16.94 14.37
N VAL A 385 11.42 17.46 13.17
CA VAL A 385 10.33 17.01 12.31
C VAL A 385 10.80 16.71 10.90
N TRP A 386 10.23 15.68 10.30
CA TRP A 386 10.37 15.41 8.88
C TRP A 386 9.27 16.12 8.10
N ALA A 387 9.63 16.71 6.96
CA ALA A 387 8.71 17.43 6.11
C ALA A 387 9.03 17.22 4.63
N VAL A 388 8.00 17.32 3.78
CA VAL A 388 8.15 17.32 2.32
C VAL A 388 8.01 18.73 1.82
N VAL A 389 8.94 19.17 0.99
CA VAL A 389 8.89 20.49 0.35
C VAL A 389 7.75 20.52 -0.65
N ALA A 390 6.73 21.31 -0.35
CA ALA A 390 5.56 21.51 -1.22
C ALA A 390 5.86 22.57 -2.29
N ARG A 391 6.65 23.59 -1.95
CA ARG A 391 6.98 24.71 -2.83
C ARG A 391 8.33 25.32 -2.45
N CYS A 392 9.10 25.75 -3.43
CA CYS A 392 10.36 26.46 -3.23
C CYS A 392 10.47 27.60 -4.25
N GLU A 393 10.37 28.84 -3.78
CA GLU A 393 10.41 30.04 -4.61
C GLU A 393 11.59 30.93 -4.23
N PRO A 394 12.24 31.59 -5.20
CA PRO A 394 13.26 32.57 -4.89
C PRO A 394 12.66 33.81 -4.19
N GLU A 395 13.30 34.28 -3.13
CA GLU A 395 12.95 35.48 -2.39
C GLU A 395 14.23 36.32 -2.14
N GLY A 396 14.61 37.15 -3.11
CA GLY A 396 15.89 37.88 -3.11
C GLY A 396 17.08 36.95 -3.23
N ASP A 397 18.04 37.03 -2.30
CA ASP A 397 19.19 36.10 -2.21
C ASP A 397 18.87 34.77 -1.51
N ASP A 398 17.69 34.67 -0.92
CA ASP A 398 17.18 33.51 -0.18
C ASP A 398 16.17 32.71 -1.03
N SER A 399 15.66 31.63 -0.48
CA SER A 399 14.50 30.90 -1.00
C SER A 399 13.45 30.81 0.08
N ARG A 400 12.20 31.03 -0.31
CA ARG A 400 11.03 30.72 0.51
C ARG A 400 10.59 29.30 0.26
N ILE A 401 10.53 28.51 1.30
CA ILE A 401 10.19 27.10 1.26
C ILE A 401 8.93 26.87 2.06
N GLU A 402 7.93 26.24 1.44
CA GLU A 402 6.74 25.72 2.11
C GLU A 402 6.92 24.20 2.25
N ALA A 403 6.88 23.69 3.48
CA ALA A 403 7.08 22.29 3.76
C ALA A 403 5.95 21.74 4.61
N ARG A 404 5.41 20.56 4.23
CA ARG A 404 4.37 19.85 4.96
C ARG A 404 4.99 18.76 5.80
N LEU A 405 4.53 18.63 7.03
CA LEU A 405 4.93 17.55 7.91
C LEU A 405 4.64 16.19 7.25
N PHE A 406 5.60 15.30 7.39
CA PHE A 406 5.49 13.96 6.82
C PHE A 406 5.70 12.90 7.90
N ALA A 407 4.79 11.92 7.96
CA ALA A 407 4.87 10.74 8.83
C ALA A 407 5.23 11.07 10.30
N VAL A 408 4.58 12.07 10.88
CA VAL A 408 4.89 12.55 12.23
C VAL A 408 4.30 11.61 13.26
N ALA A 409 5.12 11.11 14.18
CA ALA A 409 4.67 10.30 15.30
C ALA A 409 3.57 11.04 16.12
N PRO A 410 2.59 10.32 16.71
CA PRO A 410 1.45 10.94 17.40
C PRO A 410 1.85 11.97 18.48
N GLU A 411 2.95 11.70 19.20
CA GLU A 411 3.49 12.58 20.23
C GLU A 411 4.02 13.90 19.65
N LEU A 412 4.71 13.80 18.51
CA LEU A 412 5.26 14.94 17.80
C LEU A 412 4.14 15.75 17.12
N GLN A 413 3.12 15.07 16.60
CA GLN A 413 1.91 15.71 16.08
C GLN A 413 1.17 16.48 17.16
N ALA A 414 1.06 15.93 18.37
CA ALA A 414 0.49 16.62 19.52
C ALA A 414 1.34 17.83 19.94
N ALA A 415 2.67 17.71 19.92
CA ALA A 415 3.59 18.82 20.20
C ALA A 415 3.46 19.93 19.14
N TRP A 416 3.39 19.58 17.85
CA TRP A 416 3.15 20.52 16.77
C TRP A 416 1.81 21.25 16.90
N SER A 417 0.75 20.51 17.25
CA SER A 417 -0.58 21.09 17.46
C SER A 417 -0.59 22.07 18.62
N ARG A 418 0.16 21.79 19.71
CA ARG A 418 0.34 22.74 20.83
C ARG A 418 1.11 23.98 20.39
N LEU A 419 2.18 23.80 19.60
CA LEU A 419 2.93 24.93 19.03
C LEU A 419 2.02 25.82 18.21
N PHE A 420 1.26 25.24 17.25
CA PHE A 420 0.32 25.98 16.42
C PHE A 420 -0.77 26.70 17.25
N ALA A 421 -1.24 26.10 18.33
CA ALA A 421 -2.21 26.70 19.23
C ALA A 421 -1.60 27.86 20.07
N SER A 422 -0.30 27.78 20.41
CA SER A 422 0.38 28.78 21.25
C SER A 422 0.80 30.05 20.51
N VAL A 423 0.81 30.00 19.17
CA VAL A 423 1.03 31.17 18.31
C VAL A 423 -0.31 31.86 18.15
N ALA A 424 -0.51 32.95 18.86
CA ALA A 424 -1.73 33.74 18.86
C ALA A 424 -1.77 34.70 17.64
#